data_f23f193ff249b5655004039d33e22657
#
_entry.id   f23f193ff249b5655004039d33e22657
#
_cell.length_a   1.000
_cell.length_b   1.000
_cell.length_c   1.000
_cell.angle_alpha   90.00
_cell.angle_beta   90.00
_cell.angle_gamma   90.00
#
_symmetry.space_group_name_H-M   'P 1'
#
loop_
_entity.id
_entity.type
_entity.pdbx_description
1 polymer ?
#
loop_
_entity_poly.entity_id
_entity_poly.type
_entity_poly.pdbx_seq_one_letter_code
_entity_poly.pdbx_strand_id
1 'polypeptide(L)'
;MLVTLCTLITALTYVDAAKVLTQTPAVLTVSVGQEVVLKCNIQGLPGNTVYWYKQVPGEAPQYVLYFYHGGSSPSYGTGFSSDRFNSKTTSNIDYQFIIIRAEVGDSAQYFCQAWDGSANEAVFGPGTKLTVTSSSVPPPVLTVFPPSAAELQSNKATLVCLSSQSVSVAHVTWLAAGSPLSTGISTSTAVQQPDQTFQISSYLSIQTSDWNTDQVYTCQVSVGSQTSEKNINKSACPTEQQ
;
A
#
# COMPACT_ATOMS: atom_id res chain seq x y z
N MET A 1 -40.96 62.38 17.00
CA MET A 1 -40.46 61.40 16.06
C MET A 1 -39.11 60.92 16.59
N LEU A 2 -39.10 59.73 17.20
CA LEU A 2 -37.87 59.08 17.64
C LEU A 2 -37.35 58.19 16.51
N VAL A 3 -36.16 58.47 16.00
CA VAL A 3 -35.47 57.61 15.04
C VAL A 3 -34.59 56.66 15.82
N THR A 4 -34.98 55.40 15.88
CA THR A 4 -34.20 54.31 16.50
C THR A 4 -33.13 53.88 15.51
N LEU A 5 -31.87 54.21 15.80
CA LEU A 5 -30.70 53.77 15.04
C LEU A 5 -30.39 52.31 15.40
N CYS A 6 -30.69 51.37 14.51
CA CYS A 6 -30.39 49.97 14.65
C CYS A 6 -28.94 49.71 14.18
N THR A 7 -27.99 49.61 15.11
CA THR A 7 -26.60 49.25 14.82
C THR A 7 -26.52 47.73 14.58
N LEU A 8 -26.33 47.36 13.30
CA LEU A 8 -26.05 45.98 12.90
C LEU A 8 -24.60 45.63 13.31
N ILE A 9 -24.44 44.90 14.38
CA ILE A 9 -23.15 44.33 14.77
C ILE A 9 -22.95 43.06 13.91
N THR A 10 -22.18 43.16 12.83
CA THR A 10 -21.67 42.01 12.10
C THR A 10 -20.57 41.36 12.90
N ALA A 11 -20.86 40.26 13.57
CA ALA A 11 -19.83 39.38 14.16
C ALA A 11 -19.04 38.76 13.01
N LEU A 12 -17.86 39.27 12.74
CA LEU A 12 -16.87 38.59 11.91
C LEU A 12 -16.41 37.34 12.64
N THR A 13 -17.02 36.20 12.32
CA THR A 13 -16.47 34.89 12.69
C THR A 13 -15.19 34.69 11.88
N TYR A 14 -14.05 34.87 12.52
CA TYR A 14 -12.77 34.39 12.00
C TYR A 14 -12.88 32.86 11.90
N VAL A 15 -13.06 32.35 10.71
CA VAL A 15 -12.84 30.93 10.43
C VAL A 15 -11.32 30.78 10.36
N ASP A 16 -10.71 30.29 11.43
CA ASP A 16 -9.32 29.86 11.40
C ASP A 16 -9.23 28.74 10.35
N ALA A 17 -8.51 29.00 9.26
CA ALA A 17 -8.30 27.99 8.24
C ALA A 17 -7.54 26.82 8.89
N ALA A 18 -8.10 25.62 8.84
CA ALA A 18 -7.46 24.44 9.38
C ALA A 18 -6.03 24.34 8.84
N LYS A 19 -5.06 24.34 9.74
CA LYS A 19 -3.64 24.21 9.39
C LYS A 19 -3.39 22.79 8.98
N VAL A 20 -2.99 22.58 7.72
CA VAL A 20 -2.81 21.26 7.13
C VAL A 20 -1.36 21.08 6.71
N LEU A 21 -0.73 20.01 7.20
CA LEU A 21 0.54 19.56 6.66
C LEU A 21 0.30 18.86 5.33
N THR A 22 1.16 19.12 4.35
CA THR A 22 1.19 18.33 3.12
C THR A 22 2.39 17.41 3.13
N GLN A 23 2.18 16.17 2.66
CA GLN A 23 3.21 15.15 2.61
C GLN A 23 3.21 14.50 1.24
N THR A 24 4.42 14.37 0.63
CA THR A 24 4.58 13.83 -0.72
C THR A 24 5.81 12.94 -0.83
N PRO A 25 5.74 11.88 -1.66
CA PRO A 25 4.56 11.38 -2.36
C PRO A 25 3.57 10.70 -1.40
N ALA A 26 2.32 10.47 -1.82
CA ALA A 26 1.35 9.70 -1.04
C ALA A 26 1.70 8.20 -0.99
N VAL A 27 2.25 7.67 -2.09
CA VAL A 27 2.69 6.27 -2.23
C VAL A 27 4.04 6.26 -2.95
N LEU A 28 4.97 5.43 -2.47
CA LEU A 28 6.29 5.25 -3.06
C LEU A 28 6.69 3.78 -3.01
N THR A 29 7.16 3.23 -4.13
CA THR A 29 7.76 1.90 -4.20
C THR A 29 9.21 2.05 -4.69
N VAL A 30 10.14 1.44 -3.96
CA VAL A 30 11.57 1.46 -4.28
C VAL A 30 12.17 0.06 -4.13
N SER A 31 13.32 -0.17 -4.74
CA SER A 31 14.09 -1.40 -4.54
C SER A 31 15.01 -1.27 -3.32
N VAL A 32 15.37 -2.40 -2.71
CA VAL A 32 16.39 -2.47 -1.66
C VAL A 32 17.66 -1.75 -2.11
N GLY A 33 18.26 -0.98 -1.21
CA GLY A 33 19.48 -0.21 -1.44
C GLY A 33 19.28 1.18 -2.04
N GLN A 34 18.08 1.51 -2.55
CA GLN A 34 17.80 2.85 -3.05
C GLN A 34 17.63 3.87 -1.91
N GLU A 35 17.95 5.12 -2.22
CA GLU A 35 17.62 6.24 -1.35
C GLU A 35 16.13 6.58 -1.46
N VAL A 36 15.50 6.83 -0.32
CA VAL A 36 14.12 7.30 -0.21
C VAL A 36 14.12 8.73 0.28
N VAL A 37 13.35 9.60 -0.37
CA VAL A 37 13.12 10.97 0.08
C VAL A 37 11.62 11.23 0.19
N LEU A 38 11.16 11.48 1.41
CA LEU A 38 9.78 11.90 1.69
C LEU A 38 9.78 13.38 2.04
N LYS A 39 8.81 14.13 1.53
CA LYS A 39 8.72 15.59 1.75
C LYS A 39 7.53 15.90 2.64
N CYS A 40 7.72 16.87 3.53
CA CYS A 40 6.70 17.44 4.41
C CYS A 40 6.76 18.96 4.32
N ASN A 41 5.64 19.60 3.98
CA ASN A 41 5.50 21.04 4.02
C ASN A 41 4.58 21.42 5.18
N ILE A 42 5.04 22.33 6.03
CA ILE A 42 4.36 22.79 7.25
C ILE A 42 3.80 24.21 7.11
N GLN A 43 3.40 24.60 5.91
CA GLN A 43 2.88 25.95 5.66
C GLN A 43 1.73 26.30 6.59
N GLY A 44 1.77 27.50 7.16
CA GLY A 44 0.75 27.99 8.09
C GLY A 44 0.98 27.61 9.55
N LEU A 45 1.97 26.76 9.86
CA LEU A 45 2.37 26.47 11.23
C LEU A 45 3.54 27.37 11.66
N PRO A 46 3.52 27.90 12.89
CA PRO A 46 4.61 28.74 13.42
C PRO A 46 5.83 27.92 13.84
N GLY A 47 5.77 26.60 13.73
CA GLY A 47 6.81 25.69 14.15
C GLY A 47 8.00 25.67 13.20
N ASN A 48 9.15 25.29 13.74
CA ASN A 48 10.42 25.14 13.02
C ASN A 48 11.03 23.75 13.31
N THR A 49 10.22 22.81 13.80
CA THR A 49 10.62 21.45 14.13
C THR A 49 9.61 20.47 13.54
N VAL A 50 10.11 19.48 12.82
CA VAL A 50 9.29 18.40 12.26
C VAL A 50 9.75 17.08 12.84
N TYR A 51 8.79 16.29 13.30
CA TYR A 51 8.93 14.94 13.81
C TYR A 51 8.50 13.94 12.74
N TRP A 52 9.17 12.79 12.68
CA TRP A 52 8.86 11.73 11.76
C TRP A 52 8.56 10.44 12.51
N TYR A 53 7.49 9.78 12.10
CA TYR A 53 7.02 8.52 12.68
C TYR A 53 6.92 7.45 11.60
N LYS A 54 7.21 6.22 11.98
CA LYS A 54 7.04 5.00 11.17
C LYS A 54 5.93 4.17 11.77
N GLN A 55 5.00 3.71 10.95
CA GLN A 55 3.93 2.80 11.37
C GLN A 55 3.88 1.59 10.42
N VAL A 56 4.24 0.43 10.94
CA VAL A 56 3.99 -0.85 10.26
C VAL A 56 2.49 -1.17 10.39
N PRO A 57 1.83 -1.67 9.33
CA PRO A 57 0.42 -2.03 9.40
C PRO A 57 0.12 -2.96 10.58
N GLY A 58 -0.87 -2.57 11.39
CA GLY A 58 -1.25 -3.32 12.61
C GLY A 58 -0.43 -3.01 13.87
N GLU A 59 0.61 -2.19 13.77
CA GLU A 59 1.44 -1.77 14.91
C GLU A 59 1.18 -0.31 15.30
N ALA A 60 1.62 0.05 16.50
CA ALA A 60 1.61 1.44 16.95
C ALA A 60 2.67 2.27 16.20
N PRO A 61 2.43 3.57 15.95
CA PRO A 61 3.44 4.44 15.39
C PRO A 61 4.69 4.50 16.27
N GLN A 62 5.85 4.40 15.63
CA GLN A 62 7.17 4.48 16.25
C GLN A 62 7.79 5.84 15.93
N TYR A 63 8.29 6.54 16.95
CA TYR A 63 9.06 7.76 16.75
C TYR A 63 10.42 7.44 16.12
N VAL A 64 10.74 8.10 14.97
CA VAL A 64 11.98 7.89 14.21
C VAL A 64 13.02 8.96 14.54
N LEU A 65 12.69 10.22 14.29
CA LEU A 65 13.57 11.36 14.53
C LEU A 65 12.77 12.68 14.52
N TYR A 66 13.40 13.75 15.01
CA TYR A 66 12.98 15.10 14.68
C TYR A 66 14.13 15.89 14.07
N PHE A 67 13.77 16.91 13.31
CA PHE A 67 14.70 17.89 12.76
C PHE A 67 14.24 19.32 13.08
N TYR A 68 15.14 20.08 13.66
CA TYR A 68 14.95 21.52 13.92
C TYR A 68 15.56 22.34 12.79
N HIS A 69 14.82 23.33 12.26
CA HIS A 69 15.28 24.14 11.11
C HIS A 69 16.66 24.79 11.30
N GLY A 70 16.96 25.28 12.51
CA GLY A 70 18.27 25.85 12.84
C GLY A 70 19.35 24.84 13.24
N GLY A 71 19.01 23.53 13.23
CA GLY A 71 19.92 22.45 13.61
C GLY A 71 20.80 21.98 12.46
N SER A 72 21.93 21.37 12.80
CA SER A 72 22.85 20.76 11.84
C SER A 72 22.60 19.26 11.62
N SER A 73 21.86 18.60 12.51
CA SER A 73 21.61 17.17 12.49
C SER A 73 20.30 16.82 13.18
N PRO A 74 19.64 15.70 12.78
CA PRO A 74 18.46 15.17 13.47
C PRO A 74 18.80 14.63 14.86
N SER A 75 17.77 14.56 15.71
CA SER A 75 17.78 13.77 16.94
C SER A 75 16.93 12.51 16.74
N TYR A 76 17.50 11.34 17.04
CA TYR A 76 16.93 10.04 16.70
C TYR A 76 16.21 9.41 17.89
N GLY A 77 15.13 8.66 17.57
CA GLY A 77 14.46 7.75 18.49
C GLY A 77 15.24 6.44 18.71
N THR A 78 14.83 5.67 19.69
CA THR A 78 15.43 4.37 20.00
C THR A 78 15.34 3.42 18.81
N GLY A 79 16.49 2.84 18.42
CA GLY A 79 16.57 1.92 17.28
C GLY A 79 16.76 2.57 15.91
N PHE A 80 16.91 3.91 15.86
CA PHE A 80 17.18 4.66 14.64
C PHE A 80 18.51 5.41 14.75
N SER A 81 19.24 5.55 13.63
CA SER A 81 20.60 6.12 13.62
C SER A 81 20.92 6.83 12.30
N SER A 82 21.96 7.67 12.34
CA SER A 82 22.38 8.50 11.21
C SER A 82 22.99 7.75 10.03
N ASP A 83 23.36 6.50 10.20
CA ASP A 83 23.86 5.63 9.13
C ASP A 83 22.76 5.17 8.17
N ARG A 84 21.51 5.17 8.64
CA ARG A 84 20.33 4.75 7.88
C ARG A 84 19.33 5.87 7.61
N PHE A 85 19.18 6.80 8.54
CA PHE A 85 18.13 7.82 8.50
C PHE A 85 18.70 9.21 8.62
N ASN A 86 18.10 10.16 7.88
CA ASN A 86 18.46 11.55 7.96
C ASN A 86 17.22 12.43 7.77
N SER A 87 17.34 13.70 8.12
CA SER A 87 16.37 14.72 7.77
C SER A 87 17.10 16.03 7.49
N LYS A 88 16.58 16.79 6.56
CA LYS A 88 17.07 18.11 6.21
C LYS A 88 15.92 19.04 5.85
N THR A 89 16.19 20.31 5.83
CA THR A 89 15.24 21.32 5.38
C THR A 89 15.82 22.14 4.23
N THR A 90 14.98 22.54 3.31
CA THR A 90 15.32 23.46 2.21
C THR A 90 14.80 24.87 2.46
N SER A 91 13.86 25.01 3.40
CA SER A 91 13.29 26.28 3.88
C SER A 91 12.72 26.07 5.30
N ASN A 92 12.21 27.12 5.91
CA ASN A 92 11.56 27.04 7.24
C ASN A 92 10.22 26.26 7.22
N ILE A 93 9.69 25.92 6.04
CA ILE A 93 8.43 25.17 5.89
C ILE A 93 8.60 23.85 5.15
N ASP A 94 9.73 23.60 4.45
CA ASP A 94 9.94 22.42 3.63
C ASP A 94 10.98 21.49 4.24
N TYR A 95 10.52 20.33 4.67
CA TYR A 95 11.33 19.31 5.32
C TYR A 95 11.40 18.04 4.48
N GLN A 96 12.51 17.34 4.59
CA GLN A 96 12.73 16.05 3.92
C GLN A 96 13.16 15.01 4.94
N PHE A 97 12.57 13.83 4.87
CA PHE A 97 13.01 12.63 5.55
C PHE A 97 13.72 11.73 4.54
N ILE A 98 14.86 11.18 4.91
CA ILE A 98 15.73 10.45 4.01
C ILE A 98 16.03 9.08 4.63
N ILE A 99 15.80 8.00 3.87
CA ILE A 99 16.33 6.67 4.16
C ILE A 99 17.48 6.45 3.18
N ILE A 100 18.69 6.31 3.67
CA ILE A 100 19.93 6.31 2.86
C ILE A 100 20.02 5.06 2.00
N ARG A 101 19.67 3.90 2.54
CA ARG A 101 19.63 2.60 1.86
C ARG A 101 18.41 1.85 2.33
N ALA A 102 17.36 1.84 1.52
CA ALA A 102 16.10 1.20 1.86
C ALA A 102 16.28 -0.33 2.04
N GLU A 103 15.68 -0.86 3.07
CA GLU A 103 15.58 -2.29 3.37
C GLU A 103 14.11 -2.72 3.36
N VAL A 104 13.83 -4.01 3.15
CA VAL A 104 12.45 -4.53 3.13
C VAL A 104 11.70 -4.15 4.41
N GLY A 105 12.39 -4.18 5.56
CA GLY A 105 11.85 -3.78 6.86
C GLY A 105 11.51 -2.29 7.01
N ASP A 106 11.87 -1.44 6.02
CA ASP A 106 11.44 -0.03 5.99
C ASP A 106 10.06 0.15 5.36
N SER A 107 9.45 -0.91 4.80
CA SER A 107 8.08 -0.88 4.29
C SER A 107 7.11 -0.55 5.42
N ALA A 108 6.48 0.63 5.35
CA ALA A 108 5.62 1.15 6.40
C ALA A 108 4.87 2.39 5.90
N GLN A 109 3.98 2.91 6.73
CA GLN A 109 3.45 4.26 6.57
C GLN A 109 4.32 5.23 7.39
N TYR A 110 4.75 6.32 6.76
CA TYR A 110 5.54 7.37 7.41
C TYR A 110 4.72 8.63 7.53
N PHE A 111 4.72 9.24 8.72
CA PHE A 111 4.00 10.47 9.00
C PHE A 111 4.98 11.55 9.46
N CYS A 112 4.83 12.75 8.93
CA CYS A 112 5.42 13.93 9.53
C CYS A 112 4.44 14.56 10.51
N GLN A 113 4.98 15.28 11.52
CA GLN A 113 4.20 15.99 12.53
C GLN A 113 4.90 17.28 12.87
N ALA A 114 4.14 18.36 13.04
CA ALA A 114 4.61 19.61 13.60
C ALA A 114 3.67 20.07 14.71
N TRP A 115 4.18 20.96 15.58
CA TRP A 115 3.40 21.50 16.69
C TRP A 115 2.73 22.82 16.32
N ASP A 116 1.42 22.92 16.48
CA ASP A 116 0.71 24.19 16.41
C ASP A 116 0.66 24.86 17.78
N GLY A 117 1.55 25.79 18.03
CA GLY A 117 1.60 26.51 19.29
C GLY A 117 0.39 27.42 19.54
N SER A 118 -0.36 27.81 18.52
CA SER A 118 -1.56 28.64 18.69
C SER A 118 -2.78 27.83 19.13
N ALA A 119 -2.92 26.59 18.66
CA ALA A 119 -3.97 25.65 19.06
C ALA A 119 -3.51 24.74 20.20
N ASN A 120 -2.21 24.73 20.54
CA ASN A 120 -1.58 23.85 21.53
C ASN A 120 -1.81 22.36 21.21
N GLU A 121 -1.63 21.98 19.94
CA GLU A 121 -1.86 20.61 19.47
C GLU A 121 -0.81 20.14 18.46
N ALA A 122 -0.69 18.80 18.32
CA ALA A 122 0.11 18.17 17.30
C ALA A 122 -0.70 18.05 15.99
N VAL A 123 -0.14 18.51 14.88
CA VAL A 123 -0.72 18.40 13.55
C VAL A 123 0.08 17.37 12.76
N PHE A 124 -0.59 16.35 12.22
CA PHE A 124 0.03 15.30 11.42
C PHE A 124 -0.23 15.49 9.94
N GLY A 125 0.74 15.08 9.12
CA GLY A 125 0.55 14.94 7.68
C GLY A 125 -0.29 13.71 7.34
N PRO A 126 -0.77 13.60 6.08
CA PRO A 126 -1.63 12.49 5.63
C PRO A 126 -0.91 11.14 5.56
N GLY A 127 0.41 11.15 5.62
CA GLY A 127 1.25 9.95 5.54
C GLY A 127 1.69 9.62 4.11
N THR A 128 2.83 8.91 4.02
CA THR A 128 3.34 8.27 2.80
C THR A 128 3.42 6.77 3.00
N LYS A 129 2.79 5.99 2.14
CA LYS A 129 2.96 4.54 2.10
C LYS A 129 4.24 4.20 1.33
N LEU A 130 5.26 3.71 2.02
CA LEU A 130 6.50 3.21 1.43
C LEU A 130 6.43 1.68 1.32
N THR A 131 6.75 1.16 0.13
CA THR A 131 6.99 -0.27 -0.11
C THR A 131 8.42 -0.44 -0.63
N VAL A 132 9.22 -1.24 0.06
CA VAL A 132 10.58 -1.58 -0.37
C VAL A 132 10.57 -3.01 -0.89
N THR A 133 10.90 -3.17 -2.18
CA THR A 133 10.95 -4.49 -2.83
C THR A 133 12.39 -4.99 -2.88
N SER A 134 12.60 -6.29 -2.60
CA SER A 134 13.91 -6.89 -2.83
C SER A 134 14.21 -6.95 -4.34
N SER A 135 15.47 -6.84 -4.71
CA SER A 135 15.92 -6.97 -6.11
C SER A 135 15.66 -8.39 -6.68
N SER A 136 15.42 -9.36 -5.83
CA SER A 136 14.93 -10.69 -6.18
C SER A 136 13.53 -10.86 -5.59
N VAL A 137 12.52 -10.39 -6.30
CA VAL A 137 11.13 -10.74 -5.99
C VAL A 137 11.01 -12.25 -6.15
N PRO A 138 10.70 -13.02 -5.09
CA PRO A 138 10.49 -14.46 -5.25
C PRO A 138 9.30 -14.69 -6.18
N PRO A 139 9.31 -15.80 -6.94
CA PRO A 139 8.18 -16.15 -7.78
C PRO A 139 6.91 -16.32 -6.93
N PRO A 140 5.73 -15.94 -7.44
CA PRO A 140 4.49 -16.10 -6.70
C PRO A 140 4.18 -17.58 -6.46
N VAL A 141 3.61 -17.89 -5.30
CA VAL A 141 3.14 -19.24 -4.94
C VAL A 141 1.69 -19.36 -5.34
N LEU A 142 1.36 -20.37 -6.15
CA LEU A 142 0.03 -20.59 -6.72
C LEU A 142 -0.64 -21.82 -6.16
N THR A 143 -1.95 -21.70 -5.88
CA THR A 143 -2.85 -22.82 -5.62
C THR A 143 -4.06 -22.67 -6.51
N VAL A 144 -4.41 -23.73 -7.27
CA VAL A 144 -5.57 -23.75 -8.16
C VAL A 144 -6.57 -24.80 -7.66
N PHE A 145 -7.84 -24.42 -7.60
CA PHE A 145 -8.93 -25.27 -7.16
C PHE A 145 -9.86 -25.61 -8.33
N PRO A 146 -10.35 -26.85 -8.41
CA PRO A 146 -11.32 -27.28 -9.40
C PRO A 146 -12.72 -26.74 -9.07
N PRO A 147 -13.66 -26.82 -10.02
CA PRO A 147 -15.07 -26.56 -9.76
C PRO A 147 -15.64 -27.49 -8.70
N SER A 148 -16.55 -26.98 -7.87
CA SER A 148 -17.26 -27.82 -6.91
C SER A 148 -18.26 -28.75 -7.61
N ALA A 149 -18.52 -29.94 -7.01
CA ALA A 149 -19.50 -30.89 -7.53
C ALA A 149 -20.91 -30.27 -7.65
N ALA A 150 -21.28 -29.39 -6.69
CA ALA A 150 -22.57 -28.71 -6.71
C ALA A 150 -22.71 -27.75 -7.88
N GLU A 151 -21.63 -27.02 -8.22
CA GLU A 151 -21.63 -26.07 -9.33
C GLU A 151 -21.73 -26.77 -10.68
N LEU A 152 -21.08 -27.92 -10.85
CA LEU A 152 -21.11 -28.71 -12.08
C LEU A 152 -22.52 -29.19 -12.47
N GLN A 153 -23.44 -29.32 -11.48
CA GLN A 153 -24.83 -29.64 -11.72
C GLN A 153 -25.63 -28.49 -12.35
N SER A 154 -25.13 -27.26 -12.28
CA SER A 154 -25.79 -26.07 -12.83
C SER A 154 -25.26 -25.62 -14.20
N ASN A 155 -24.54 -26.46 -14.92
CA ASN A 155 -23.88 -26.19 -16.21
C ASN A 155 -22.82 -25.08 -16.14
N LYS A 156 -22.30 -24.77 -14.94
CA LYS A 156 -21.21 -23.81 -14.71
C LYS A 156 -20.03 -24.53 -14.07
N ALA A 157 -18.85 -24.03 -14.37
CA ALA A 157 -17.64 -24.51 -13.74
C ALA A 157 -16.74 -23.31 -13.47
N THR A 158 -16.38 -23.07 -12.20
CA THR A 158 -15.49 -21.98 -11.80
C THR A 158 -14.18 -22.57 -11.28
N LEU A 159 -13.09 -22.23 -11.95
CA LEU A 159 -11.73 -22.48 -11.48
C LEU A 159 -11.28 -21.30 -10.62
N VAL A 160 -10.61 -21.58 -9.51
CA VAL A 160 -10.10 -20.56 -8.61
C VAL A 160 -8.58 -20.65 -8.52
N CYS A 161 -7.89 -19.55 -8.76
CA CYS A 161 -6.45 -19.42 -8.57
C CYS A 161 -6.18 -18.47 -7.41
N LEU A 162 -5.49 -18.94 -6.39
CA LEU A 162 -4.95 -18.12 -5.31
C LEU A 162 -3.46 -17.93 -5.54
N SER A 163 -3.01 -16.68 -5.49
CA SER A 163 -1.60 -16.32 -5.58
C SER A 163 -1.18 -15.61 -4.31
N SER A 164 -0.07 -16.06 -3.73
CA SER A 164 0.63 -15.37 -2.63
C SER A 164 1.95 -14.84 -3.16
N GLN A 165 2.20 -13.55 -2.97
CA GLN A 165 3.39 -12.85 -3.45
C GLN A 165 3.88 -11.76 -2.48
N SER A 166 5.14 -11.35 -2.64
CA SER A 166 5.76 -10.35 -1.76
C SER A 166 5.43 -8.89 -2.10
N VAL A 167 4.75 -8.63 -3.23
CA VAL A 167 4.39 -7.28 -3.68
C VAL A 167 2.91 -7.21 -4.06
N SER A 168 2.32 -6.02 -3.99
CA SER A 168 0.89 -5.80 -4.25
C SER A 168 0.52 -5.81 -5.74
N VAL A 169 1.50 -5.68 -6.63
CA VAL A 169 1.26 -5.64 -8.09
C VAL A 169 1.60 -6.98 -8.69
N ALA A 170 0.59 -7.66 -9.23
CA ALA A 170 0.74 -8.90 -9.97
C ALA A 170 -0.23 -8.90 -11.16
N HIS A 171 0.15 -9.57 -12.23
CA HIS A 171 -0.68 -9.79 -13.41
C HIS A 171 -1.08 -11.25 -13.49
N VAL A 172 -2.39 -11.50 -13.54
CA VAL A 172 -2.95 -12.86 -13.65
C VAL A 172 -3.47 -13.08 -15.07
N THR A 173 -3.04 -14.18 -15.67
CA THR A 173 -3.51 -14.64 -16.99
C THR A 173 -4.01 -16.07 -16.86
N TRP A 174 -5.15 -16.36 -17.49
CA TRP A 174 -5.64 -17.71 -17.66
C TRP A 174 -5.42 -18.19 -19.08
N LEU A 175 -4.95 -19.43 -19.23
CA LEU A 175 -4.77 -20.08 -20.54
C LEU A 175 -5.62 -21.35 -20.60
N ALA A 176 -6.12 -21.66 -21.79
CA ALA A 176 -6.78 -22.92 -22.12
C ALA A 176 -5.99 -23.58 -23.26
N ALA A 177 -5.50 -24.80 -23.04
CA ALA A 177 -4.60 -25.50 -23.96
C ALA A 177 -3.43 -24.62 -24.47
N GLY A 178 -2.84 -23.81 -23.55
CA GLY A 178 -1.73 -22.89 -23.84
C GLY A 178 -2.11 -21.56 -24.50
N SER A 179 -3.38 -21.33 -24.84
CA SER A 179 -3.85 -20.08 -25.43
C SER A 179 -4.48 -19.16 -24.38
N PRO A 180 -4.10 -17.87 -24.32
CA PRO A 180 -4.65 -16.92 -23.35
C PRO A 180 -6.16 -16.74 -23.54
N LEU A 181 -6.88 -16.70 -22.40
CA LEU A 181 -8.31 -16.40 -22.34
C LEU A 181 -8.51 -14.91 -22.05
N SER A 182 -9.54 -14.32 -22.66
CA SER A 182 -9.90 -12.90 -22.47
C SER A 182 -11.29 -12.70 -21.84
N THR A 183 -12.07 -13.78 -21.65
CA THR A 183 -13.45 -13.71 -21.14
C THR A 183 -13.65 -14.67 -19.98
N GLY A 184 -14.67 -14.40 -19.16
CA GLY A 184 -15.00 -15.24 -18.01
C GLY A 184 -14.07 -15.09 -16.81
N ILE A 185 -13.19 -14.11 -16.81
CA ILE A 185 -12.18 -13.88 -15.76
C ILE A 185 -12.61 -12.74 -14.83
N SER A 186 -12.51 -12.98 -13.53
CA SER A 186 -12.67 -11.97 -12.48
C SER A 186 -11.51 -12.09 -11.50
N THR A 187 -10.77 -11.01 -11.29
CA THR A 187 -9.59 -10.99 -10.43
C THR A 187 -9.75 -9.93 -9.34
N SER A 188 -9.49 -10.31 -8.09
CA SER A 188 -9.55 -9.39 -6.94
C SER A 188 -8.42 -8.38 -6.97
N THR A 189 -8.56 -7.31 -6.17
CA THR A 189 -7.42 -6.50 -5.74
C THR A 189 -6.53 -7.31 -4.80
N ALA A 190 -5.26 -6.92 -4.69
CA ALA A 190 -4.33 -7.54 -3.76
C ALA A 190 -4.71 -7.17 -2.32
N VAL A 191 -4.80 -8.17 -1.45
CA VAL A 191 -5.07 -8.03 -0.01
C VAL A 191 -3.82 -8.38 0.77
N GLN A 192 -3.34 -7.45 1.60
CA GLN A 192 -2.18 -7.70 2.46
C GLN A 192 -2.55 -8.67 3.58
N GLN A 193 -1.72 -9.69 3.77
CA GLN A 193 -1.86 -10.70 4.80
C GLN A 193 -1.09 -10.31 6.07
N PRO A 194 -1.39 -10.92 7.23
CA PRO A 194 -0.67 -10.65 8.48
C PRO A 194 0.84 -10.91 8.41
N ASP A 195 1.29 -11.82 7.54
CA ASP A 195 2.70 -12.13 7.29
C ASP A 195 3.37 -11.18 6.31
N GLN A 196 2.71 -10.05 5.97
CA GLN A 196 3.13 -9.02 5.02
C GLN A 196 3.18 -9.46 3.55
N THR A 197 2.79 -10.66 3.21
CA THR A 197 2.55 -11.07 1.82
C THR A 197 1.25 -10.46 1.29
N PHE A 198 1.07 -10.51 -0.02
CA PHE A 198 -0.15 -10.07 -0.68
C PHE A 198 -0.84 -11.28 -1.31
N GLN A 199 -2.14 -11.38 -1.15
CA GLN A 199 -2.94 -12.42 -1.75
C GLN A 199 -3.85 -11.83 -2.84
N ILE A 200 -3.90 -12.51 -4.00
CA ILE A 200 -4.84 -12.24 -5.09
C ILE A 200 -5.60 -13.52 -5.36
N SER A 201 -6.91 -13.41 -5.56
CA SER A 201 -7.76 -14.48 -6.05
C SER A 201 -8.25 -14.15 -7.46
N SER A 202 -8.17 -15.12 -8.37
CA SER A 202 -8.68 -15.02 -9.73
C SER A 202 -9.60 -16.18 -10.03
N TYR A 203 -10.72 -15.88 -10.65
CA TYR A 203 -11.78 -16.81 -10.98
C TYR A 203 -11.91 -16.90 -12.49
N LEU A 204 -11.92 -18.12 -13.02
CA LEU A 204 -12.23 -18.39 -14.41
C LEU A 204 -13.55 -19.17 -14.49
N SER A 205 -14.56 -18.57 -15.10
CA SER A 205 -15.87 -19.22 -15.36
C SER A 205 -15.88 -19.82 -16.75
N ILE A 206 -16.14 -21.13 -16.83
CA ILE A 206 -16.26 -21.90 -18.07
C ILE A 206 -17.56 -22.70 -18.04
N GLN A 207 -17.91 -23.35 -19.17
CA GLN A 207 -19.03 -24.28 -19.24
C GLN A 207 -18.61 -25.64 -18.65
N THR A 208 -19.55 -26.35 -18.03
CA THR A 208 -19.30 -27.71 -17.54
C THR A 208 -18.92 -28.67 -18.68
N SER A 209 -19.46 -28.47 -19.90
CA SER A 209 -19.06 -29.20 -21.08
C SER A 209 -17.56 -29.10 -21.37
N ASP A 210 -17.00 -27.89 -21.26
CA ASP A 210 -15.58 -27.63 -21.54
C ASP A 210 -14.68 -28.28 -20.47
N TRP A 211 -15.10 -28.20 -19.20
CA TRP A 211 -14.41 -28.88 -18.10
C TRP A 211 -14.38 -30.40 -18.30
N ASN A 212 -15.48 -30.98 -18.84
CA ASN A 212 -15.60 -32.40 -19.08
C ASN A 212 -14.74 -32.90 -20.25
N THR A 213 -14.20 -32.04 -21.09
CA THR A 213 -13.27 -32.47 -22.17
C THR A 213 -11.87 -32.79 -21.65
N ASP A 214 -11.63 -32.64 -20.33
CA ASP A 214 -10.31 -32.80 -19.69
C ASP A 214 -9.22 -31.86 -20.22
N GLN A 215 -9.64 -30.74 -20.77
CA GLN A 215 -8.73 -29.70 -21.25
C GLN A 215 -7.90 -29.14 -20.09
N VAL A 216 -6.60 -28.86 -20.34
CA VAL A 216 -5.72 -28.24 -19.35
C VAL A 216 -5.96 -26.73 -19.32
N TYR A 217 -6.25 -26.23 -18.14
CA TYR A 217 -6.30 -24.81 -17.82
C TYR A 217 -5.07 -24.42 -17.00
N THR A 218 -4.48 -23.30 -17.32
CA THR A 218 -3.28 -22.79 -16.63
C THR A 218 -3.59 -21.45 -16.01
N CYS A 219 -3.36 -21.32 -14.72
CA CYS A 219 -3.24 -20.01 -14.05
C CYS A 219 -1.78 -19.59 -14.11
N GLN A 220 -1.52 -18.46 -14.73
CA GLN A 220 -0.19 -17.83 -14.81
C GLN A 220 -0.22 -16.51 -14.07
N VAL A 221 0.73 -16.31 -13.17
CA VAL A 221 0.88 -15.05 -12.41
C VAL A 221 2.28 -14.52 -12.54
N SER A 222 2.37 -13.26 -12.98
CA SER A 222 3.62 -12.53 -13.16
C SER A 222 3.76 -11.40 -12.14
N VAL A 223 4.92 -11.33 -11.50
CA VAL A 223 5.30 -10.34 -10.50
C VAL A 223 6.70 -9.82 -10.87
N GLY A 224 6.78 -8.59 -11.39
CA GLY A 224 8.02 -8.07 -11.97
C GLY A 224 8.53 -8.97 -13.10
N SER A 225 9.74 -9.50 -12.95
CA SER A 225 10.34 -10.44 -13.92
C SER A 225 10.07 -11.92 -13.61
N GLN A 226 9.40 -12.21 -12.50
CA GLN A 226 9.12 -13.58 -12.08
C GLN A 226 7.72 -13.99 -12.52
N THR A 227 7.60 -15.23 -13.02
CA THR A 227 6.32 -15.80 -13.44
C THR A 227 6.19 -17.21 -12.86
N SER A 228 5.03 -17.52 -12.30
CA SER A 228 4.65 -18.86 -11.87
C SER A 228 3.43 -19.31 -12.64
N GLU A 229 3.34 -20.63 -12.87
CA GLU A 229 2.23 -21.28 -13.56
C GLU A 229 1.74 -22.46 -12.74
N LYS A 230 0.44 -22.69 -12.76
CA LYS A 230 -0.19 -23.88 -12.18
C LYS A 230 -1.29 -24.38 -13.10
N ASN A 231 -1.16 -25.65 -13.46
CA ASN A 231 -2.10 -26.35 -14.34
C ASN A 231 -3.18 -27.05 -13.52
N ILE A 232 -4.36 -27.15 -14.11
CA ILE A 232 -5.46 -27.95 -13.61
C ILE A 232 -6.28 -28.51 -14.79
N ASN A 233 -6.70 -29.75 -14.67
CA ASN A 233 -7.66 -30.42 -15.55
C ASN A 233 -8.47 -31.41 -14.74
N LYS A 234 -9.56 -31.97 -15.30
CA LYS A 234 -10.49 -32.82 -14.58
C LYS A 234 -9.82 -34.09 -14.05
N SER A 235 -9.02 -34.77 -14.86
CA SER A 235 -8.34 -36.01 -14.49
C SER A 235 -7.26 -35.86 -13.41
N ALA A 236 -6.71 -34.66 -13.25
CA ALA A 236 -5.71 -34.38 -12.20
C ALA A 236 -6.33 -34.12 -10.82
N CYS A 237 -7.66 -33.98 -10.73
CA CYS A 237 -8.34 -33.75 -9.45
C CYS A 237 -8.56 -35.11 -8.75
N PRO A 238 -8.30 -35.20 -7.42
CA PRO A 238 -8.64 -36.40 -6.66
C PRO A 238 -10.14 -36.68 -6.80
N THR A 239 -10.48 -37.88 -7.23
CA THR A 239 -11.88 -38.35 -7.21
C THR A 239 -12.25 -38.48 -5.73
N GLU A 240 -13.14 -37.61 -5.22
CA GLU A 240 -13.75 -37.89 -3.91
C GLU A 240 -14.40 -39.26 -3.98
N GLN A 241 -13.83 -40.17 -3.24
CA GLN A 241 -14.52 -41.47 -3.02
C GLN A 241 -15.76 -41.14 -2.21
N GLN A 242 -16.90 -41.43 -2.82
CA GLN A 242 -18.22 -41.41 -2.19
C GLN A 242 -18.28 -42.36 -1.00
#